data_ee7ef030c30411b90c5587677b133b30
#
_entry.id   ee7ef030c30411b90c5587677b133b30
#
_cell.length_a   1.000
_cell.length_b   1.000
_cell.length_c   1.000
_cell.angle_alpha   90.00
_cell.angle_beta   90.00
_cell.angle_gamma   90.00
#
_symmetry.space_group_name_H-M   'P 1'
#
loop_
_entity.id
_entity.type
_entity.pdbx_description
1 polymer ?
#
loop_
_entity_poly.entity_id
_entity_poly.type
_entity_poly.pdbx_seq_one_letter_code
_entity_poly.pdbx_strand_id
1 'polypeptide(L)'
;MTITVGHRSLRVATPGNMLLGLIAAFHMLLAAALLAVLLAVSSAQAADDTCTGKNLMTELQQNDPARYAEVVKEADATPNGKGIFWKIEKPGLKTSWLLGSMHVTDPRVLNLPLYAQAARDGADTIVIESDEILSEKKAAAALLSRPDLTMFTDGTTIEKLLSREDYARLGAGLQRRGIPLSAVSRMRPWMIASAVALPACEISRKAKGIPFLDQKIAADAAAEGKQVRGLETLAEQLQAMAELPVEFHLKSLIETLELGSKMNDVVETMTDLYLSGDIGMTIPMLKTVSPDGKDEESDYASFEQRIILDRNKIMAERAAPILASGNVFMAVGALHLPGDGGVIELLRKQGFTVTQVN
;
A
#
# COMPACT_ATOMS: atom_id res chain seq x y z
N MET A 1 -22.95 -74.29 31.20
CA MET A 1 -22.22 -73.04 31.59
C MET A 1 -21.13 -72.89 30.54
N THR A 2 -21.40 -72.13 29.48
CA THR A 2 -20.54 -72.07 28.30
C THR A 2 -19.98 -70.60 28.29
N ILE A 3 -18.66 -70.48 28.44
CA ILE A 3 -17.95 -69.20 28.47
C ILE A 3 -17.51 -68.89 27.02
N THR A 4 -18.06 -67.83 26.45
CA THR A 4 -17.68 -67.31 25.13
C THR A 4 -16.56 -66.27 25.29
N VAL A 5 -15.35 -66.59 24.79
CA VAL A 5 -14.20 -65.70 24.75
C VAL A 5 -14.27 -64.87 23.47
N GLY A 6 -14.45 -63.56 23.60
CA GLY A 6 -14.46 -62.64 22.48
C GLY A 6 -13.05 -62.35 21.95
N HIS A 7 -12.77 -62.71 20.72
CA HIS A 7 -11.55 -62.29 19.99
C HIS A 7 -11.64 -60.82 19.58
N ARG A 8 -10.86 -59.95 20.23
CA ARG A 8 -10.52 -58.59 19.69
C ARG A 8 -9.46 -58.74 18.63
N SER A 9 -9.82 -58.55 17.37
CA SER A 9 -8.84 -58.46 16.26
C SER A 9 -8.14 -57.11 16.36
N LEU A 10 -6.86 -57.10 16.69
CA LEU A 10 -5.94 -55.99 16.51
C LEU A 10 -5.73 -55.77 14.99
N ARG A 11 -6.31 -54.70 14.48
CA ARG A 11 -5.98 -54.27 13.10
C ARG A 11 -4.56 -53.71 13.09
N VAL A 12 -3.66 -54.44 12.46
CA VAL A 12 -2.31 -53.97 12.16
C VAL A 12 -2.45 -52.84 11.12
N ALA A 13 -2.00 -51.64 11.47
CA ALA A 13 -1.97 -50.53 10.55
C ALA A 13 -1.03 -50.84 9.36
N THR A 14 -1.53 -50.68 8.14
CA THR A 14 -0.71 -50.83 6.95
C THR A 14 0.36 -49.73 6.87
N PRO A 15 1.56 -49.99 6.31
CA PRO A 15 2.67 -49.01 6.25
C PRO A 15 2.27 -47.68 5.61
N GLY A 16 1.32 -47.66 4.68
CA GLY A 16 0.81 -46.45 4.04
C GLY A 16 0.03 -45.54 4.98
N ASN A 17 -0.74 -46.09 5.92
CA ASN A 17 -1.49 -45.29 6.90
C ASN A 17 -0.58 -44.66 7.96
N MET A 18 0.54 -45.29 8.26
CA MET A 18 1.54 -44.77 9.19
C MET A 18 2.32 -43.58 8.57
N LEU A 19 2.65 -43.63 7.29
CA LEU A 19 3.31 -42.57 6.55
C LEU A 19 2.39 -41.34 6.40
N LEU A 20 1.13 -41.54 6.04
CA LEU A 20 0.11 -40.46 5.98
C LEU A 20 -0.14 -39.82 7.35
N GLY A 21 -0.14 -40.61 8.42
CA GLY A 21 -0.26 -40.10 9.79
C GLY A 21 0.96 -39.27 10.22
N LEU A 22 2.17 -39.65 9.84
CA LEU A 22 3.40 -38.91 10.10
C LEU A 22 3.44 -37.60 9.29
N ILE A 23 3.02 -37.62 8.02
CA ILE A 23 2.91 -36.42 7.19
C ILE A 23 1.87 -35.44 7.76
N ALA A 24 0.70 -35.92 8.18
CA ALA A 24 -0.34 -35.11 8.80
C ALA A 24 0.13 -34.52 10.14
N ALA A 25 0.82 -35.30 10.98
CA ALA A 25 1.40 -34.80 12.24
C ALA A 25 2.49 -33.76 12.01
N PHE A 26 3.34 -33.97 10.99
CA PHE A 26 4.37 -33.00 10.61
C PHE A 26 3.75 -31.67 10.14
N HIS A 27 2.69 -31.69 9.32
CA HIS A 27 1.99 -30.50 8.85
C HIS A 27 1.26 -29.79 10.00
N MET A 28 0.66 -30.51 10.95
CA MET A 28 0.07 -29.93 12.14
C MET A 28 1.10 -29.28 13.06
N LEU A 29 2.28 -29.88 13.23
CA LEU A 29 3.39 -29.29 13.99
C LEU A 29 3.94 -28.03 13.29
N LEU A 30 4.05 -28.04 11.97
CA LEU A 30 4.48 -26.88 11.19
C LEU A 30 3.45 -25.73 11.29
N ALA A 31 2.16 -26.05 11.18
CA ALA A 31 1.07 -25.08 11.36
C ALA A 31 1.01 -24.53 12.78
N ALA A 32 1.20 -25.38 13.80
CA ALA A 32 1.28 -24.96 15.19
C ALA A 32 2.53 -24.11 15.48
N ALA A 33 3.67 -24.44 14.87
CA ALA A 33 4.89 -23.63 14.98
C ALA A 33 4.73 -22.27 14.28
N LEU A 34 4.11 -22.23 13.11
CA LEU A 34 3.78 -20.98 12.41
C LEU A 34 2.80 -20.13 13.25
N LEU A 35 1.77 -20.75 13.80
CA LEU A 35 0.80 -20.08 14.66
C LEU A 35 1.47 -19.59 15.96
N ALA A 36 2.37 -20.36 16.55
CA ALA A 36 3.14 -19.97 17.73
C ALA A 36 4.10 -18.81 17.43
N VAL A 37 4.74 -18.79 16.24
CA VAL A 37 5.56 -17.67 15.78
C VAL A 37 4.70 -16.44 15.54
N LEU A 38 3.53 -16.56 14.91
CA LEU A 38 2.58 -15.47 14.72
C LEU A 38 2.04 -14.95 16.05
N LEU A 39 1.74 -15.82 17.03
CA LEU A 39 1.30 -15.46 18.37
C LEU A 39 2.44 -14.87 19.23
N ALA A 40 3.67 -15.36 19.06
CA ALA A 40 4.84 -14.79 19.75
C ALA A 40 5.22 -13.42 19.21
N VAL A 41 5.06 -13.17 17.91
CA VAL A 41 5.23 -11.84 17.30
C VAL A 41 4.12 -10.89 17.76
N SER A 42 2.88 -11.38 17.93
CA SER A 42 1.75 -10.56 18.42
C SER A 42 1.79 -10.28 19.93
N SER A 43 2.46 -11.11 20.73
CA SER A 43 2.59 -10.88 22.19
C SER A 43 3.78 -9.99 22.58
N ALA A 44 4.72 -9.75 21.67
CA ALA A 44 5.89 -8.92 21.93
C ALA A 44 5.65 -7.41 21.80
N GLN A 45 4.48 -6.99 21.27
CA GLN A 45 4.10 -5.59 21.19
C GLN A 45 2.59 -5.47 21.36
N ALA A 46 2.18 -5.07 22.56
CA ALA A 46 1.02 -4.17 22.69
C ALA A 46 1.50 -2.84 22.09
N ALA A 47 1.63 -2.79 20.75
CA ALA A 47 1.95 -1.56 20.06
C ALA A 47 0.80 -0.60 20.33
N ASP A 48 1.10 0.55 20.88
CA ASP A 48 0.15 1.64 21.04
C ASP A 48 -0.45 1.91 19.65
N ASP A 49 -1.78 1.92 19.56
CA ASP A 49 -2.48 2.25 18.30
C ASP A 49 -2.31 3.72 17.90
N THR A 50 -1.71 4.51 18.79
CA THR A 50 -1.41 5.93 18.57
C THR A 50 -0.11 6.07 17.79
N CYS A 51 -0.19 6.60 16.59
CA CYS A 51 0.99 7.01 15.85
C CYS A 51 1.55 8.29 16.48
N THR A 52 2.83 8.29 16.83
CA THR A 52 3.51 9.39 17.53
C THR A 52 4.60 9.99 16.65
N GLY A 53 4.25 10.50 15.48
CA GLY A 53 5.18 11.23 14.62
C GLY A 53 5.11 12.75 14.87
N LYS A 54 6.16 13.47 14.44
CA LYS A 54 6.19 14.93 14.38
C LYS A 54 6.08 15.38 12.94
N ASN A 55 5.50 16.55 12.73
CA ASN A 55 5.45 17.14 11.39
C ASN A 55 6.82 17.72 11.00
N LEU A 56 7.47 17.09 10.02
CA LEU A 56 8.79 17.47 9.51
C LEU A 56 8.79 18.84 8.84
N MET A 57 7.67 19.27 8.25
CA MET A 57 7.58 20.59 7.63
C MET A 57 7.59 21.72 8.67
N THR A 58 6.99 21.48 9.82
CA THR A 58 7.07 22.42 10.96
C THR A 58 8.49 22.53 11.47
N GLU A 59 9.18 21.38 11.60
CA GLU A 59 10.59 21.35 12.03
C GLU A 59 11.50 22.02 11.00
N LEU A 60 11.32 21.74 9.72
CA LEU A 60 12.08 22.35 8.63
C LEU A 60 11.89 23.86 8.58
N GLN A 61 10.66 24.36 8.75
CA GLN A 61 10.36 25.78 8.76
C GLN A 61 11.09 26.53 9.88
N GLN A 62 11.25 25.89 11.05
CA GLN A 62 11.93 26.48 12.20
C GLN A 62 13.46 26.42 12.09
N ASN A 63 14.00 25.31 11.59
CA ASN A 63 15.44 25.03 11.62
C ASN A 63 16.15 25.46 10.33
N ASP A 64 15.47 25.41 9.18
CA ASP A 64 15.99 25.83 7.86
C ASP A 64 14.86 26.51 7.03
N PRO A 65 14.52 27.76 7.34
CA PRO A 65 13.47 28.50 6.61
C PRO A 65 13.75 28.65 5.11
N ALA A 66 15.03 28.69 4.71
CA ALA A 66 15.40 28.82 3.30
C ALA A 66 15.04 27.54 2.54
N ARG A 67 15.40 26.39 3.07
CA ARG A 67 15.04 25.08 2.49
C ARG A 67 13.54 24.85 2.50
N TYR A 68 12.84 25.25 3.57
CA TYR A 68 11.38 25.19 3.63
C TYR A 68 10.74 26.03 2.51
N ALA A 69 11.24 27.25 2.26
CA ALA A 69 10.72 28.11 1.17
C ALA A 69 10.93 27.47 -0.22
N GLU A 70 12.03 26.76 -0.45
CA GLU A 70 12.25 26.01 -1.69
C GLU A 70 11.21 24.87 -1.86
N VAL A 71 10.95 24.10 -0.81
CA VAL A 71 9.95 23.03 -0.79
C VAL A 71 8.55 23.58 -1.10
N VAL A 72 8.17 24.69 -0.45
CA VAL A 72 6.88 25.36 -0.71
C VAL A 72 6.80 25.85 -2.17
N LYS A 73 7.86 26.46 -2.68
CA LYS A 73 7.91 26.93 -4.06
C LYS A 73 7.75 25.79 -5.07
N GLU A 74 8.38 24.65 -4.84
CA GLU A 74 8.23 23.46 -5.69
C GLU A 74 6.79 22.92 -5.63
N ALA A 75 6.21 22.85 -4.43
CA ALA A 75 4.83 22.42 -4.22
C ALA A 75 3.81 23.33 -4.90
N ASP A 76 3.97 24.64 -4.77
CA ASP A 76 3.07 25.64 -5.36
C ASP A 76 3.16 25.71 -6.89
N ALA A 77 4.27 25.24 -7.47
CA ALA A 77 4.42 25.12 -8.92
C ALA A 77 3.68 23.91 -9.50
N THR A 78 3.24 22.97 -8.66
CA THR A 78 2.57 21.75 -9.10
C THR A 78 1.09 22.02 -9.39
N PRO A 79 0.61 21.87 -10.65
CA PRO A 79 -0.80 22.04 -10.97
C PRO A 79 -1.68 21.10 -10.13
N ASN A 80 -2.81 21.61 -9.64
CA ASN A 80 -3.75 20.85 -8.79
C ASN A 80 -3.11 20.24 -7.53
N GLY A 81 -2.02 20.83 -7.04
CA GLY A 81 -1.31 20.36 -5.84
C GLY A 81 -2.06 20.59 -4.52
N LYS A 82 -3.17 21.34 -4.56
CA LYS A 82 -4.04 21.64 -3.40
C LYS A 82 -5.39 20.95 -3.57
N GLY A 83 -5.89 20.40 -2.47
CA GLY A 83 -7.21 19.75 -2.40
C GLY A 83 -7.19 18.25 -2.76
N ILE A 84 -8.02 17.53 -2.02
CA ILE A 84 -8.19 16.07 -2.19
C ILE A 84 -9.57 15.69 -2.74
N PHE A 85 -10.50 16.66 -2.86
CA PHE A 85 -11.86 16.36 -3.31
C PHE A 85 -12.27 17.25 -4.46
N TRP A 86 -12.81 16.65 -5.53
CA TRP A 86 -13.05 17.29 -6.80
C TRP A 86 -14.39 16.88 -7.39
N LYS A 87 -15.07 17.82 -8.04
CA LYS A 87 -16.29 17.60 -8.78
C LYS A 87 -15.94 17.37 -10.25
N ILE A 88 -16.54 16.34 -10.86
CA ILE A 88 -16.40 15.99 -12.27
C ILE A 88 -17.73 16.20 -12.98
N GLU A 89 -17.75 17.06 -13.98
CA GLU A 89 -18.95 17.41 -14.74
C GLU A 89 -18.73 17.26 -16.24
N LYS A 90 -19.78 16.89 -16.94
CA LYS A 90 -19.85 16.92 -18.41
C LYS A 90 -21.28 17.23 -18.81
N PRO A 91 -21.52 18.06 -19.84
CA PRO A 91 -22.89 18.40 -20.29
C PRO A 91 -23.74 17.14 -20.55
N GLY A 92 -24.95 17.14 -19.99
CA GLY A 92 -25.89 16.02 -20.13
C GLY A 92 -25.68 14.84 -19.17
N LEU A 93 -24.64 14.84 -18.34
CA LEU A 93 -24.39 13.81 -17.33
C LEU A 93 -24.69 14.32 -15.92
N LYS A 94 -25.09 13.41 -15.04
CA LYS A 94 -25.12 13.68 -13.61
C LYS A 94 -23.68 13.92 -13.09
N THR A 95 -23.54 14.80 -12.14
CA THR A 95 -22.25 15.09 -11.48
C THR A 95 -21.63 13.82 -10.91
N SER A 96 -20.33 13.67 -11.12
CA SER A 96 -19.49 12.65 -10.50
C SER A 96 -18.44 13.31 -9.63
N TRP A 97 -17.73 12.52 -8.82
CA TRP A 97 -16.83 13.00 -7.80
C TRP A 97 -15.51 12.25 -7.84
N LEU A 98 -14.41 12.93 -7.51
CA LEU A 98 -13.08 12.36 -7.41
C LEU A 98 -12.51 12.69 -6.03
N LEU A 99 -12.12 11.67 -5.30
CA LEU A 99 -11.41 11.77 -4.03
C LEU A 99 -9.97 11.29 -4.22
N GLY A 100 -9.00 12.09 -3.78
CA GLY A 100 -7.65 11.59 -3.49
C GLY A 100 -7.68 10.81 -2.19
N SER A 101 -7.26 9.57 -2.20
CA SER A 101 -7.21 8.69 -1.03
C SER A 101 -5.82 8.55 -0.46
N MET A 102 -5.73 7.95 0.72
CA MET A 102 -4.46 7.58 1.36
C MET A 102 -4.57 6.18 1.95
N HIS A 103 -3.58 5.32 1.68
CA HIS A 103 -3.60 3.90 2.07
C HIS A 103 -3.14 3.66 3.50
N VAL A 104 -3.66 4.46 4.44
CA VAL A 104 -3.40 4.33 5.88
C VAL A 104 -4.68 4.01 6.65
N THR A 105 -4.51 3.48 7.85
CA THR A 105 -5.62 3.13 8.76
C THR A 105 -5.88 4.21 9.82
N ASP A 106 -5.31 5.39 9.65
CA ASP A 106 -5.46 6.51 10.57
C ASP A 106 -6.93 6.97 10.65
N PRO A 107 -7.54 7.03 11.84
CA PRO A 107 -8.93 7.46 11.98
C PRO A 107 -9.20 8.84 11.41
N ARG A 108 -8.23 9.76 11.42
CA ARG A 108 -8.36 11.10 10.83
C ARG A 108 -8.58 11.03 9.32
N VAL A 109 -7.91 10.07 8.65
CA VAL A 109 -8.03 9.83 7.20
C VAL A 109 -9.31 9.06 6.87
N LEU A 110 -9.69 8.08 7.71
CA LEU A 110 -10.88 7.24 7.49
C LEU A 110 -12.20 8.01 7.65
N ASN A 111 -12.19 9.15 8.34
CA ASN A 111 -13.35 10.00 8.54
C ASN A 111 -13.47 11.01 7.40
N LEU A 112 -14.21 10.66 6.34
CA LEU A 112 -14.47 11.57 5.23
C LEU A 112 -15.21 12.84 5.72
N PRO A 113 -14.90 14.02 5.16
CA PRO A 113 -15.72 15.20 5.35
C PRO A 113 -17.17 14.93 4.92
N LEU A 114 -18.15 15.56 5.60
CA LEU A 114 -19.58 15.30 5.38
C LEU A 114 -20.00 15.46 3.92
N TYR A 115 -19.44 16.41 3.20
CA TYR A 115 -19.73 16.63 1.77
C TYR A 115 -19.21 15.47 0.90
N ALA A 116 -18.04 14.93 1.20
CA ALA A 116 -17.48 13.78 0.48
C ALA A 116 -18.23 12.48 0.81
N GLN A 117 -18.66 12.33 2.07
CA GLN A 117 -19.51 11.23 2.49
C GLN A 117 -20.87 11.28 1.77
N ALA A 118 -21.54 12.46 1.74
CA ALA A 118 -22.80 12.63 1.02
C ALA A 118 -22.67 12.34 -0.49
N ALA A 119 -21.56 12.73 -1.10
CA ALA A 119 -21.28 12.41 -2.50
C ALA A 119 -21.09 10.89 -2.73
N ARG A 120 -20.36 10.19 -1.84
CA ARG A 120 -20.21 8.73 -1.88
C ARG A 120 -21.56 8.03 -1.70
N ASP A 121 -22.34 8.48 -0.72
CA ASP A 121 -23.64 7.88 -0.39
C ASP A 121 -24.65 8.07 -1.54
N GLY A 122 -24.60 9.21 -2.22
CA GLY A 122 -25.47 9.52 -3.37
C GLY A 122 -25.04 8.90 -4.69
N ALA A 123 -23.83 8.33 -4.79
CA ALA A 123 -23.32 7.75 -6.02
C ALA A 123 -23.95 6.37 -6.31
N ASP A 124 -24.19 6.09 -7.59
CA ASP A 124 -24.70 4.79 -8.07
C ASP A 124 -23.54 3.79 -8.23
N THR A 125 -22.35 4.29 -8.60
CA THR A 125 -21.15 3.48 -8.84
C THR A 125 -19.97 4.05 -8.05
N ILE A 126 -19.25 3.18 -7.38
CA ILE A 126 -17.99 3.50 -6.73
C ILE A 126 -16.85 2.94 -7.58
N VAL A 127 -15.85 3.79 -7.84
CA VAL A 127 -14.66 3.43 -8.59
C VAL A 127 -13.45 3.60 -7.68
N ILE A 128 -12.59 2.59 -7.63
CA ILE A 128 -11.33 2.58 -6.88
C ILE A 128 -10.20 2.08 -7.79
N GLU A 129 -8.95 2.18 -7.33
CA GLU A 129 -7.81 1.71 -8.11
C GLU A 129 -7.96 0.21 -8.44
N SER A 130 -8.22 -0.65 -7.47
CA SER A 130 -8.44 -2.09 -7.71
C SER A 130 -9.56 -2.64 -6.82
N ASP A 131 -10.58 -3.23 -7.43
CA ASP A 131 -11.68 -3.89 -6.71
C ASP A 131 -11.32 -5.29 -6.19
N GLU A 132 -10.14 -5.80 -6.56
CA GLU A 132 -9.61 -7.07 -6.05
C GLU A 132 -9.28 -7.01 -4.56
N ILE A 133 -9.08 -5.79 -3.99
CA ILE A 133 -8.87 -5.58 -2.56
C ILE A 133 -10.07 -5.99 -1.69
N LEU A 134 -11.26 -6.12 -2.29
CA LEU A 134 -12.46 -6.60 -1.61
C LEU A 134 -12.48 -8.11 -1.39
N SER A 135 -11.56 -8.85 -1.98
CA SER A 135 -11.53 -10.31 -1.93
C SER A 135 -10.12 -10.82 -1.67
N GLU A 136 -9.84 -11.23 -0.44
CA GLU A 136 -8.57 -11.88 -0.08
C GLU A 136 -8.24 -13.04 -1.02
N LYS A 137 -9.25 -13.80 -1.45
CA LYS A 137 -9.08 -14.91 -2.40
C LYS A 137 -8.60 -14.42 -3.77
N LYS A 138 -9.15 -13.32 -4.30
CA LYS A 138 -8.72 -12.74 -5.59
C LYS A 138 -7.31 -12.17 -5.46
N ALA A 139 -7.04 -11.41 -4.39
CA ALA A 139 -5.72 -10.84 -4.13
C ALA A 139 -4.65 -11.95 -3.99
N ALA A 140 -4.94 -13.01 -3.22
CA ALA A 140 -4.05 -14.16 -3.11
C ALA A 140 -3.84 -14.89 -4.43
N ALA A 141 -4.89 -15.07 -5.23
CA ALA A 141 -4.79 -15.69 -6.56
C ALA A 141 -3.94 -14.85 -7.52
N ALA A 142 -4.07 -13.52 -7.51
CA ALA A 142 -3.24 -12.62 -8.30
C ALA A 142 -1.75 -12.77 -7.94
N LEU A 143 -1.41 -12.77 -6.65
CA LEU A 143 -0.04 -12.98 -6.17
C LEU A 143 0.51 -14.37 -6.54
N LEU A 144 -0.30 -15.43 -6.39
CA LEU A 144 0.11 -16.81 -6.69
C LEU A 144 0.26 -17.06 -8.18
N SER A 145 -0.48 -16.36 -9.04
CA SER A 145 -0.37 -16.49 -10.49
C SER A 145 0.90 -15.86 -11.06
N ARG A 146 1.52 -14.92 -10.34
CA ARG A 146 2.70 -14.16 -10.74
C ARG A 146 3.73 -14.08 -9.61
N PRO A 147 4.30 -15.25 -9.19
CA PRO A 147 5.29 -15.28 -8.11
C PRO A 147 6.55 -14.48 -8.45
N ASP A 148 6.86 -14.30 -9.73
CA ASP A 148 7.97 -13.49 -10.22
C ASP A 148 7.87 -12.01 -9.82
N LEU A 149 6.67 -11.51 -9.55
CA LEU A 149 6.44 -10.13 -9.09
C LEU A 149 6.81 -9.96 -7.61
N THR A 150 6.76 -11.00 -6.81
CA THR A 150 6.97 -10.91 -5.35
C THR A 150 8.27 -11.55 -4.89
N MET A 151 8.80 -12.50 -5.67
CA MET A 151 9.99 -13.28 -5.33
C MET A 151 10.91 -13.45 -6.53
N PHE A 152 12.20 -13.65 -6.26
CA PHE A 152 13.14 -14.13 -7.27
C PHE A 152 12.91 -15.63 -7.53
N THR A 153 12.55 -15.97 -8.77
CA THR A 153 12.22 -17.34 -9.19
C THR A 153 13.37 -18.06 -9.92
N ASP A 154 14.43 -17.31 -10.23
CA ASP A 154 15.61 -17.75 -11.00
C ASP A 154 16.81 -18.18 -10.14
N GLY A 155 16.64 -18.29 -8.81
CA GLY A 155 17.71 -18.60 -7.88
C GLY A 155 18.54 -17.40 -7.43
N THR A 156 18.17 -16.19 -7.83
CA THR A 156 18.73 -14.93 -7.29
C THR A 156 18.36 -14.78 -5.81
N THR A 157 19.27 -14.21 -5.04
CA THR A 157 19.06 -13.83 -3.64
C THR A 157 19.55 -12.40 -3.42
N ILE A 158 18.98 -11.72 -2.43
CA ILE A 158 19.41 -10.36 -2.04
C ILE A 158 20.91 -10.31 -1.74
N GLU A 159 21.48 -11.35 -1.12
CA GLU A 159 22.92 -11.46 -0.84
C GLU A 159 23.77 -11.34 -2.11
N LYS A 160 23.33 -11.93 -3.23
CA LYS A 160 24.07 -11.87 -4.51
C LYS A 160 24.03 -10.51 -5.17
N LEU A 161 23.10 -9.66 -4.78
CA LEU A 161 22.85 -8.36 -5.40
C LEU A 161 23.50 -7.20 -4.62
N LEU A 162 23.96 -7.42 -3.40
CA LEU A 162 24.49 -6.39 -2.53
C LEU A 162 25.99 -6.56 -2.28
N SER A 163 26.66 -5.44 -1.98
CA SER A 163 27.98 -5.46 -1.39
C SER A 163 27.92 -6.11 0.01
N ARG A 164 29.05 -6.57 0.55
CA ARG A 164 29.10 -7.09 1.93
C ARG A 164 28.64 -6.07 2.96
N GLU A 165 28.96 -4.81 2.73
CA GLU A 165 28.61 -3.70 3.61
C GLU A 165 27.10 -3.47 3.60
N ASP A 166 26.49 -3.32 2.41
CA ASP A 166 25.06 -3.09 2.27
C ASP A 166 24.23 -4.29 2.75
N TYR A 167 24.72 -5.52 2.51
CA TYR A 167 24.09 -6.71 3.05
C TYR A 167 24.10 -6.74 4.57
N ALA A 168 25.19 -6.28 5.20
CA ALA A 168 25.25 -6.17 6.66
C ALA A 168 24.34 -5.05 7.18
N ARG A 169 24.28 -3.89 6.50
CA ARG A 169 23.36 -2.77 6.81
C ARG A 169 21.90 -3.22 6.74
N LEU A 170 21.54 -3.89 5.66
CA LEU A 170 20.20 -4.46 5.47
C LEU A 170 19.85 -5.45 6.59
N GLY A 171 20.77 -6.39 6.88
CA GLY A 171 20.58 -7.39 7.94
C GLY A 171 20.36 -6.76 9.31
N ALA A 172 21.17 -5.77 9.67
CA ALA A 172 21.03 -5.04 10.93
C ALA A 172 19.69 -4.26 10.99
N GLY A 173 19.28 -3.64 9.88
CA GLY A 173 18.02 -2.93 9.78
C GLY A 173 16.81 -3.84 9.97
N LEU A 174 16.79 -4.98 9.28
CA LEU A 174 15.73 -5.98 9.38
C LEU A 174 15.67 -6.62 10.78
N GLN A 175 16.83 -6.89 11.38
CA GLN A 175 16.90 -7.45 12.74
C GLN A 175 16.27 -6.51 13.77
N ARG A 176 16.46 -5.18 13.64
CA ARG A 176 15.77 -4.18 14.51
C ARG A 176 14.25 -4.24 14.39
N ARG A 177 13.74 -4.73 13.25
CA ARG A 177 12.30 -4.95 12.98
C ARG A 177 11.84 -6.37 13.32
N GLY A 178 12.72 -7.22 13.87
CA GLY A 178 12.42 -8.62 14.18
C GLY A 178 12.28 -9.52 12.94
N ILE A 179 12.78 -9.09 11.78
CA ILE A 179 12.70 -9.84 10.52
C ILE A 179 14.03 -10.53 10.25
N PRO A 180 14.10 -11.87 10.29
CA PRO A 180 15.32 -12.59 9.91
C PRO A 180 15.61 -12.38 8.42
N LEU A 181 16.83 -11.97 8.07
CA LEU A 181 17.23 -11.76 6.68
C LEU A 181 17.06 -13.03 5.81
N SER A 182 17.29 -14.20 6.38
CA SER A 182 17.07 -15.49 5.72
C SER A 182 15.61 -15.73 5.29
N ALA A 183 14.64 -15.20 6.05
CA ALA A 183 13.22 -15.35 5.73
C ALA A 183 12.80 -14.56 4.49
N VAL A 184 13.53 -13.49 4.17
CA VAL A 184 13.19 -12.57 3.06
C VAL A 184 14.22 -12.62 1.92
N SER A 185 15.23 -13.51 2.01
CA SER A 185 16.39 -13.55 1.11
C SER A 185 16.05 -13.68 -0.39
N ARG A 186 14.88 -14.24 -0.71
CA ARG A 186 14.37 -14.41 -2.09
C ARG A 186 13.20 -13.50 -2.41
N MET A 187 12.75 -12.66 -1.50
CA MET A 187 11.68 -11.69 -1.77
C MET A 187 12.20 -10.55 -2.64
N ARG A 188 11.36 -10.02 -3.49
CA ARG A 188 11.64 -8.76 -4.19
C ARG A 188 11.80 -7.64 -3.14
N PRO A 189 12.83 -6.78 -3.23
CA PRO A 189 13.12 -5.78 -2.19
C PRO A 189 11.97 -4.82 -1.94
N TRP A 190 11.18 -4.46 -2.96
CA TRP A 190 10.01 -3.59 -2.82
C TRP A 190 8.91 -4.19 -1.92
N MET A 191 8.76 -5.53 -1.91
CA MET A 191 7.84 -6.22 -0.99
C MET A 191 8.25 -6.03 0.46
N ILE A 192 9.56 -6.10 0.73
CA ILE A 192 10.11 -5.90 2.07
C ILE A 192 9.96 -4.43 2.45
N ALA A 193 10.31 -3.51 1.55
CA ALA A 193 10.19 -2.07 1.75
C ALA A 193 8.76 -1.67 2.13
N SER A 194 7.75 -2.19 1.43
CA SER A 194 6.33 -1.94 1.73
C SER A 194 5.93 -2.35 3.15
N ALA A 195 6.52 -3.43 3.68
CA ALA A 195 6.23 -3.90 5.04
C ALA A 195 6.96 -3.06 6.10
N VAL A 196 8.24 -2.68 5.84
CA VAL A 196 9.06 -1.98 6.84
C VAL A 196 8.85 -0.46 6.85
N ALA A 197 8.24 0.11 5.80
CA ALA A 197 7.88 1.53 5.76
C ALA A 197 6.71 1.89 6.68
N LEU A 198 5.94 0.91 7.14
CA LEU A 198 4.79 1.17 8.01
C LEU A 198 5.23 1.37 9.47
N PRO A 199 4.70 2.40 10.14
CA PRO A 199 4.82 2.55 11.59
C PRO A 199 4.18 1.38 12.35
N ALA A 200 4.65 1.11 13.56
CA ALA A 200 4.12 0.04 14.39
C ALA A 200 2.61 0.19 14.67
N CYS A 201 2.12 1.41 14.84
CA CYS A 201 0.70 1.71 15.00
C CYS A 201 -0.15 1.32 13.77
N GLU A 202 0.34 1.56 12.54
CA GLU A 202 -0.32 1.12 11.31
C GLU A 202 -0.35 -0.41 11.20
N ILE A 203 0.76 -1.08 11.53
CA ILE A 203 0.84 -2.55 11.56
C ILE A 203 -0.15 -3.11 12.58
N SER A 204 -0.22 -2.52 13.79
CA SER A 204 -1.17 -2.93 14.85
C SER A 204 -2.62 -2.79 14.39
N ARG A 205 -2.98 -1.63 13.82
CA ARG A 205 -4.34 -1.38 13.32
C ARG A 205 -4.73 -2.34 12.19
N LYS A 206 -3.83 -2.56 11.23
CA LYS A 206 -4.03 -3.56 10.15
C LYS A 206 -4.20 -4.98 10.70
N ALA A 207 -3.41 -5.38 11.68
CA ALA A 207 -3.53 -6.69 12.33
C ALA A 207 -4.88 -6.87 13.06
N LYS A 208 -5.50 -5.78 13.52
CA LYS A 208 -6.87 -5.76 14.07
C LYS A 208 -7.97 -5.73 12.99
N GLY A 209 -7.59 -5.78 11.71
CA GLY A 209 -8.53 -5.77 10.59
C GLY A 209 -9.09 -4.38 10.26
N ILE A 210 -8.48 -3.29 10.74
CA ILE A 210 -8.89 -1.94 10.36
C ILE A 210 -8.51 -1.70 8.90
N PRO A 211 -9.49 -1.40 8.01
CA PRO A 211 -9.22 -1.18 6.60
C PRO A 211 -8.54 0.18 6.38
N PHE A 212 -7.78 0.33 5.30
CA PHE A 212 -7.40 1.64 4.79
C PHE A 212 -8.55 2.30 4.02
N LEU A 213 -8.43 3.59 3.68
CA LEU A 213 -9.55 4.40 3.19
C LEU A 213 -10.24 3.79 1.96
N ASP A 214 -9.49 3.40 0.92
CA ASP A 214 -10.08 2.84 -0.32
C ASP A 214 -10.82 1.53 -0.04
N GLN A 215 -10.23 0.66 0.80
CA GLN A 215 -10.85 -0.59 1.20
C GLN A 215 -12.15 -0.34 1.98
N LYS A 216 -12.15 0.66 2.87
CA LYS A 216 -13.35 1.06 3.62
C LYS A 216 -14.44 1.56 2.67
N ILE A 217 -14.09 2.50 1.77
CA ILE A 217 -15.04 3.06 0.78
C ILE A 217 -15.68 1.94 -0.06
N ALA A 218 -14.85 1.03 -0.55
CA ALA A 218 -15.29 -0.07 -1.41
C ALA A 218 -16.13 -1.11 -0.64
N ALA A 219 -15.72 -1.46 0.59
CA ALA A 219 -16.44 -2.43 1.43
C ALA A 219 -17.81 -1.88 1.86
N ASP A 220 -17.86 -0.63 2.30
CA ASP A 220 -19.11 0.02 2.68
C ASP A 220 -20.08 0.08 1.48
N ALA A 221 -19.59 0.45 0.29
CA ALA A 221 -20.40 0.50 -0.94
C ALA A 221 -20.91 -0.88 -1.35
N ALA A 222 -20.08 -1.91 -1.28
CA ALA A 222 -20.48 -3.29 -1.58
C ALA A 222 -21.54 -3.79 -0.59
N ALA A 223 -21.43 -3.45 0.70
CA ALA A 223 -22.42 -3.77 1.70
C ALA A 223 -23.76 -3.06 1.48
N GLU A 224 -23.75 -1.85 0.88
CA GLU A 224 -24.92 -1.09 0.46
C GLU A 224 -25.50 -1.59 -0.89
N GLY A 225 -24.91 -2.59 -1.50
CA GLY A 225 -25.35 -3.14 -2.80
C GLY A 225 -25.01 -2.27 -4.02
N LYS A 226 -24.12 -1.29 -3.86
CA LYS A 226 -23.65 -0.45 -4.96
C LYS A 226 -22.66 -1.19 -5.85
N GLN A 227 -22.56 -0.77 -7.11
CA GLN A 227 -21.54 -1.29 -8.02
C GLN A 227 -20.17 -0.75 -7.62
N VAL A 228 -19.20 -1.64 -7.38
CA VAL A 228 -17.80 -1.30 -7.18
C VAL A 228 -16.98 -1.76 -8.39
N ARG A 229 -16.12 -0.89 -8.92
CA ARG A 229 -15.29 -1.15 -10.10
C ARG A 229 -13.86 -0.72 -9.87
N GLY A 230 -12.91 -1.57 -10.28
CA GLY A 230 -11.48 -1.25 -10.31
C GLY A 230 -11.08 -0.60 -11.64
N LEU A 231 -10.09 0.27 -11.57
CA LEU A 231 -9.40 0.85 -12.73
C LEU A 231 -8.20 0.01 -13.16
N GLU A 232 -7.59 -0.72 -12.23
CA GLU A 232 -6.43 -1.57 -12.43
C GLU A 232 -6.65 -2.91 -11.74
N THR A 233 -5.94 -3.93 -12.19
CA THR A 233 -5.78 -5.18 -11.43
C THR A 233 -4.62 -5.06 -10.43
N LEU A 234 -4.64 -5.86 -9.39
CA LEU A 234 -3.51 -5.95 -8.45
C LEU A 234 -2.22 -6.37 -9.17
N ALA A 235 -2.32 -7.27 -10.15
CA ALA A 235 -1.18 -7.70 -10.94
C ALA A 235 -0.54 -6.54 -11.74
N GLU A 236 -1.34 -5.63 -12.31
CA GLU A 236 -0.82 -4.42 -12.99
C GLU A 236 -0.09 -3.50 -12.03
N GLN A 237 -0.63 -3.27 -10.82
CA GLN A 237 0.01 -2.44 -9.79
C GLN A 237 1.34 -3.04 -9.34
N LEU A 238 1.38 -4.36 -9.10
CA LEU A 238 2.59 -5.08 -8.71
C LEU A 238 3.62 -5.11 -9.87
N GLN A 239 3.16 -5.22 -11.11
CA GLN A 239 4.01 -5.16 -12.29
C GLN A 239 4.72 -3.81 -12.39
N ALA A 240 4.01 -2.69 -12.18
CA ALA A 240 4.60 -1.36 -12.17
C ALA A 240 5.77 -1.24 -11.17
N MET A 241 5.58 -1.79 -9.96
CA MET A 241 6.67 -1.86 -8.96
C MET A 241 7.81 -2.76 -9.40
N ALA A 242 7.51 -3.95 -9.94
CA ALA A 242 8.52 -4.93 -10.33
C ALA A 242 9.37 -4.49 -11.53
N GLU A 243 8.91 -3.55 -12.34
CA GLU A 243 9.60 -2.99 -13.50
C GLU A 243 10.65 -1.92 -13.16
N LEU A 244 10.64 -1.38 -11.94
CA LEU A 244 11.71 -0.53 -11.46
C LEU A 244 13.00 -1.34 -11.24
N PRO A 245 14.19 -0.74 -11.44
CA PRO A 245 15.45 -1.43 -11.20
C PRO A 245 15.55 -2.04 -9.80
N VAL A 246 16.08 -3.23 -9.71
CA VAL A 246 16.22 -3.91 -8.39
C VAL A 246 17.19 -3.17 -7.47
N GLU A 247 18.19 -2.51 -8.04
CA GLU A 247 19.16 -1.66 -7.34
C GLU A 247 18.46 -0.47 -6.66
N PHE A 248 17.52 0.17 -7.37
CA PHE A 248 16.67 1.23 -6.80
C PHE A 248 15.92 0.73 -5.55
N HIS A 249 15.28 -0.44 -5.68
CA HIS A 249 14.53 -1.01 -4.55
C HIS A 249 15.42 -1.42 -3.37
N LEU A 250 16.63 -1.91 -3.64
CA LEU A 250 17.58 -2.28 -2.59
C LEU A 250 18.09 -1.04 -1.84
N LYS A 251 18.44 0.01 -2.59
CA LYS A 251 18.83 1.31 -2.01
C LYS A 251 17.71 1.86 -1.14
N SER A 252 16.52 2.02 -1.69
CA SER A 252 15.35 2.54 -0.97
C SER A 252 14.99 1.71 0.27
N LEU A 253 15.13 0.38 0.22
CA LEU A 253 14.89 -0.50 1.37
C LEU A 253 15.89 -0.23 2.50
N ILE A 254 17.18 -0.11 2.19
CA ILE A 254 18.23 0.16 3.18
C ILE A 254 17.98 1.54 3.81
N GLU A 255 17.75 2.58 3.02
CA GLU A 255 17.45 3.94 3.48
C GLU A 255 16.21 3.97 4.38
N THR A 256 15.11 3.31 3.97
CA THR A 256 13.89 3.17 4.79
C THR A 256 14.17 2.56 6.16
N LEU A 257 15.00 1.53 6.21
CA LEU A 257 15.38 0.88 7.48
C LEU A 257 16.28 1.78 8.33
N GLU A 258 17.10 2.62 7.73
CA GLU A 258 17.99 3.57 8.41
C GLU A 258 17.24 4.77 8.97
N LEU A 259 16.14 5.18 8.36
CA LEU A 259 15.25 6.19 8.96
C LEU A 259 14.75 5.78 10.34
N GLY A 260 14.58 4.47 10.59
CA GLY A 260 14.21 3.97 11.91
C GLY A 260 12.92 4.62 12.44
N SER A 261 12.99 5.29 13.59
CA SER A 261 11.85 6.00 14.19
C SER A 261 11.43 7.26 13.44
N LYS A 262 12.31 7.87 12.62
CA LYS A 262 11.92 9.01 11.75
C LYS A 262 10.85 8.64 10.73
N MET A 263 10.68 7.36 10.43
CA MET A 263 9.57 6.90 9.59
C MET A 263 8.20 7.27 10.17
N ASN A 264 8.07 7.33 11.50
CA ASN A 264 6.84 7.82 12.13
C ASN A 264 6.59 9.30 11.78
N ASP A 265 7.66 10.12 11.77
CA ASP A 265 7.56 11.54 11.43
C ASP A 265 7.22 11.74 9.95
N VAL A 266 7.79 10.91 9.07
CA VAL A 266 7.45 10.90 7.63
C VAL A 266 5.97 10.60 7.43
N VAL A 267 5.46 9.51 8.03
CA VAL A 267 4.05 9.11 7.86
C VAL A 267 3.10 10.13 8.50
N GLU A 268 3.43 10.69 9.67
CA GLU A 268 2.64 11.75 10.30
C GLU A 268 2.60 13.00 9.42
N THR A 269 3.76 13.42 8.86
CA THR A 269 3.81 14.56 7.95
C THR A 269 2.97 14.34 6.70
N MET A 270 3.08 13.17 6.08
CA MET A 270 2.25 12.81 4.92
C MET A 270 0.75 12.84 5.27
N THR A 271 0.40 12.36 6.46
CA THR A 271 -0.99 12.40 6.94
C THR A 271 -1.47 13.84 7.14
N ASP A 272 -0.67 14.70 7.73
CA ASP A 272 -1.00 16.12 7.90
C ASP A 272 -1.15 16.84 6.56
N LEU A 273 -0.25 16.59 5.59
CA LEU A 273 -0.33 17.14 4.24
C LEU A 273 -1.60 16.67 3.52
N TYR A 274 -1.94 15.40 3.67
CA TYR A 274 -3.19 14.86 3.14
C TYR A 274 -4.43 15.54 3.75
N LEU A 275 -4.48 15.66 5.07
CA LEU A 275 -5.61 16.27 5.79
C LEU A 275 -5.76 17.76 5.50
N SER A 276 -4.66 18.47 5.27
CA SER A 276 -4.68 19.87 4.82
C SER A 276 -4.95 20.04 3.33
N GLY A 277 -4.90 18.95 2.56
CA GLY A 277 -5.01 18.99 1.10
C GLY A 277 -3.75 19.46 0.38
N ASP A 278 -2.60 19.54 1.04
CA ASP A 278 -1.33 19.99 0.48
C ASP A 278 -0.59 18.84 -0.23
N ILE A 279 -1.24 18.19 -1.18
CA ILE A 279 -0.71 16.98 -1.83
C ILE A 279 0.54 17.27 -2.65
N GLY A 280 0.59 18.43 -3.30
CA GLY A 280 1.77 18.88 -4.07
C GLY A 280 3.04 19.02 -3.23
N MET A 281 2.93 19.14 -1.90
CA MET A 281 4.07 19.23 -0.99
C MET A 281 4.65 17.85 -0.62
N THR A 282 3.92 16.76 -0.85
CA THR A 282 4.34 15.42 -0.41
C THR A 282 5.69 15.01 -1.01
N ILE A 283 5.87 15.18 -2.30
CA ILE A 283 7.10 14.79 -3.00
C ILE A 283 8.28 15.70 -2.63
N PRO A 284 8.14 17.02 -2.69
CA PRO A 284 9.21 17.93 -2.21
C PRO A 284 9.62 17.65 -0.76
N MET A 285 8.67 17.31 0.11
CA MET A 285 8.94 16.92 1.50
C MET A 285 9.75 15.63 1.58
N LEU A 286 9.38 14.59 0.84
CA LEU A 286 10.11 13.31 0.84
C LEU A 286 11.56 13.48 0.39
N LYS A 287 11.84 14.37 -0.56
CA LYS A 287 13.21 14.72 -0.98
C LYS A 287 14.05 15.35 0.15
N THR A 288 13.43 15.92 1.19
CA THR A 288 14.17 16.50 2.32
C THR A 288 14.66 15.48 3.33
N VAL A 289 14.07 14.29 3.36
CA VAL A 289 14.42 13.23 4.31
C VAL A 289 15.37 12.19 3.76
N SER A 290 15.63 12.23 2.45
CA SER A 290 16.59 11.35 1.80
C SER A 290 18.04 11.82 2.08
N PRO A 291 18.98 10.89 2.42
CA PRO A 291 20.33 11.26 2.88
C PRO A 291 21.26 11.80 1.78
N ASP A 292 21.07 11.42 0.51
CA ASP A 292 22.07 11.58 -0.56
C ASP A 292 21.51 12.22 -1.85
N GLY A 293 21.22 13.52 -1.79
CA GLY A 293 20.50 14.29 -2.83
C GLY A 293 21.13 14.46 -4.23
N LYS A 294 22.08 13.64 -4.69
CA LYS A 294 22.71 13.84 -6.02
C LYS A 294 22.43 12.77 -7.07
N ASP A 295 22.20 11.52 -6.70
CA ASP A 295 21.86 10.44 -7.64
C ASP A 295 20.34 10.20 -7.74
N GLU A 296 19.57 10.92 -6.93
CA GLU A 296 18.14 10.69 -6.70
C GLU A 296 17.23 11.26 -7.78
N GLU A 297 17.65 12.27 -8.52
CA GLU A 297 16.78 12.91 -9.50
C GLU A 297 16.37 11.94 -10.62
N SER A 298 17.27 11.08 -11.10
CA SER A 298 16.96 10.08 -12.13
C SER A 298 16.16 8.90 -11.59
N ASP A 299 16.46 8.46 -10.35
CA ASP A 299 15.77 7.38 -9.68
C ASP A 299 14.34 7.80 -9.32
N TYR A 300 14.20 9.02 -8.81
CA TYR A 300 12.91 9.61 -8.51
C TYR A 300 12.07 9.82 -9.79
N ALA A 301 12.66 10.36 -10.87
CA ALA A 301 11.96 10.54 -12.15
C ALA A 301 11.46 9.19 -12.70
N SER A 302 12.25 8.13 -12.59
CA SER A 302 11.86 6.78 -13.00
C SER A 302 10.69 6.24 -12.16
N PHE A 303 10.75 6.44 -10.85
CA PHE A 303 9.65 6.10 -9.93
C PHE A 303 8.37 6.89 -10.28
N GLU A 304 8.46 8.21 -10.39
CA GLU A 304 7.33 9.07 -10.75
C GLU A 304 6.72 8.66 -12.09
N GLN A 305 7.55 8.44 -13.11
CA GLN A 305 7.08 8.02 -14.43
C GLN A 305 6.32 6.70 -14.35
N ARG A 306 6.86 5.69 -13.68
CA ARG A 306 6.31 4.33 -13.69
C ARG A 306 5.13 4.16 -12.71
N ILE A 307 5.27 4.69 -11.49
CA ILE A 307 4.31 4.44 -10.41
C ILE A 307 3.17 5.45 -10.43
N ILE A 308 3.40 6.64 -10.96
CA ILE A 308 2.38 7.70 -10.99
C ILE A 308 1.90 7.93 -12.42
N LEU A 309 2.75 8.44 -13.31
CA LEU A 309 2.32 9.00 -14.58
C LEU A 309 1.79 7.95 -15.58
N ASP A 310 2.44 6.79 -15.70
CA ASP A 310 1.98 5.73 -16.60
C ASP A 310 0.67 5.12 -16.09
N ARG A 311 0.53 4.92 -14.79
CA ARG A 311 -0.72 4.46 -14.18
C ARG A 311 -1.84 5.51 -14.31
N ASN A 312 -1.55 6.80 -14.17
CA ASN A 312 -2.51 7.88 -14.36
C ASN A 312 -3.18 7.81 -15.74
N LYS A 313 -2.39 7.55 -16.79
CA LYS A 313 -2.92 7.39 -18.17
C LYS A 313 -3.92 6.25 -18.24
N ILE A 314 -3.53 5.06 -17.71
CA ILE A 314 -4.39 3.87 -17.69
C ILE A 314 -5.67 4.14 -16.88
N MET A 315 -5.53 4.72 -15.68
CA MET A 315 -6.68 5.02 -14.83
C MET A 315 -7.63 6.02 -15.49
N ALA A 316 -7.12 7.10 -16.07
CA ALA A 316 -7.96 8.09 -16.73
C ALA A 316 -8.67 7.52 -17.96
N GLU A 317 -7.99 6.71 -18.78
CA GLU A 317 -8.59 6.02 -19.93
C GLU A 317 -9.71 5.08 -19.51
N ARG A 318 -9.52 4.30 -18.46
CA ARG A 318 -10.51 3.35 -17.95
C ARG A 318 -11.64 4.02 -17.16
N ALA A 319 -11.38 5.15 -16.53
CA ALA A 319 -12.39 5.94 -15.84
C ALA A 319 -13.38 6.62 -16.79
N ALA A 320 -12.94 7.11 -17.96
CA ALA A 320 -13.77 7.88 -18.86
C ALA A 320 -15.09 7.20 -19.28
N PRO A 321 -15.12 5.94 -19.74
CA PRO A 321 -16.37 5.26 -20.07
C PRO A 321 -17.25 5.00 -18.83
N ILE A 322 -16.69 4.89 -17.63
CA ILE A 322 -17.46 4.73 -16.40
C ILE A 322 -18.09 6.08 -16.02
N LEU A 323 -17.31 7.16 -16.07
CA LEU A 323 -17.77 8.51 -15.80
C LEU A 323 -18.85 8.99 -16.81
N ALA A 324 -18.85 8.45 -18.02
CA ALA A 324 -19.88 8.72 -19.01
C ALA A 324 -21.28 8.23 -18.59
N SER A 325 -21.41 7.36 -17.61
CA SER A 325 -22.71 7.00 -17.02
C SER A 325 -23.24 8.08 -16.04
N GLY A 326 -22.38 8.96 -15.55
CA GLY A 326 -22.70 9.94 -14.52
C GLY A 326 -22.92 9.33 -13.13
N ASN A 327 -22.99 10.17 -12.11
CA ASN A 327 -23.24 9.80 -10.71
C ASN A 327 -22.24 8.76 -10.16
N VAL A 328 -20.95 8.98 -10.44
CA VAL A 328 -19.84 8.12 -10.02
C VAL A 328 -19.09 8.80 -8.89
N PHE A 329 -18.71 8.04 -7.87
CA PHE A 329 -17.71 8.44 -6.89
C PHE A 329 -16.43 7.64 -7.14
N MET A 330 -15.36 8.33 -7.54
CA MET A 330 -14.06 7.74 -7.85
C MET A 330 -13.06 8.09 -6.75
N ALA A 331 -12.36 7.11 -6.21
CA ALA A 331 -11.26 7.29 -5.26
C ALA A 331 -9.98 6.65 -5.83
N VAL A 332 -8.91 7.45 -5.92
CA VAL A 332 -7.56 7.00 -6.29
C VAL A 332 -6.56 7.65 -5.35
N GLY A 333 -5.39 7.06 -5.16
CA GLY A 333 -4.37 7.64 -4.28
C GLY A 333 -4.10 9.11 -4.59
N ALA A 334 -4.02 9.95 -3.55
CA ALA A 334 -3.95 11.40 -3.69
C ALA A 334 -2.77 11.87 -4.56
N LEU A 335 -1.66 11.12 -4.59
CA LEU A 335 -0.50 11.42 -5.44
C LEU A 335 -0.78 11.26 -6.94
N HIS A 336 -1.88 10.62 -7.32
CA HIS A 336 -2.32 10.51 -8.72
C HIS A 336 -3.05 11.77 -9.21
N LEU A 337 -3.44 12.69 -8.32
CA LEU A 337 -4.24 13.86 -8.69
C LEU A 337 -3.44 15.00 -9.32
N PRO A 338 -2.31 15.47 -8.71
CA PRO A 338 -1.62 16.68 -9.12
C PRO A 338 -0.74 16.50 -10.37
N GLY A 339 -0.31 17.62 -10.91
CA GLY A 339 0.61 17.71 -12.04
C GLY A 339 -0.07 17.68 -13.42
N ASP A 340 0.68 18.02 -14.46
CA ASP A 340 0.21 18.02 -15.87
C ASP A 340 -0.14 16.61 -16.37
N GLY A 341 0.44 15.58 -15.79
CA GLY A 341 0.14 14.16 -15.99
C GLY A 341 -0.78 13.57 -14.92
N GLY A 342 -1.32 14.40 -14.04
CA GLY A 342 -2.28 13.97 -13.01
C GLY A 342 -3.63 13.58 -13.59
N VAL A 343 -4.36 12.73 -12.90
CA VAL A 343 -5.69 12.24 -13.30
C VAL A 343 -6.66 13.40 -13.56
N ILE A 344 -6.56 14.49 -12.79
CA ILE A 344 -7.39 15.68 -12.98
C ILE A 344 -7.19 16.27 -14.38
N GLU A 345 -5.95 16.53 -14.78
CA GLU A 345 -5.64 17.08 -16.12
C GLU A 345 -5.96 16.10 -17.24
N LEU A 346 -5.74 14.81 -17.01
CA LEU A 346 -6.07 13.78 -18.00
C LEU A 346 -7.58 13.69 -18.23
N LEU A 347 -8.41 13.79 -17.19
CA LEU A 347 -9.87 13.86 -17.34
C LEU A 347 -10.33 15.15 -18.02
N ARG A 348 -9.68 16.30 -17.74
CA ARG A 348 -9.96 17.56 -18.46
C ARG A 348 -9.67 17.43 -19.95
N LYS A 349 -8.54 16.79 -20.32
CA LYS A 349 -8.19 16.50 -21.73
C LYS A 349 -9.21 15.59 -22.43
N GLN A 350 -9.98 14.78 -21.66
CA GLN A 350 -11.07 13.94 -22.17
C GLN A 350 -12.42 14.67 -22.21
N GLY A 351 -12.43 15.98 -21.96
CA GLY A 351 -13.61 16.85 -22.06
C GLY A 351 -14.51 16.85 -20.83
N PHE A 352 -14.00 16.44 -19.67
CA PHE A 352 -14.66 16.67 -18.38
C PHE A 352 -14.24 18.02 -17.81
N THR A 353 -15.16 18.70 -17.12
CA THR A 353 -14.84 19.82 -16.25
C THR A 353 -14.56 19.28 -14.85
N VAL A 354 -13.33 19.49 -14.36
CA VAL A 354 -12.92 19.00 -13.04
C VAL A 354 -12.55 20.19 -12.17
N THR A 355 -13.31 20.42 -11.11
CA THR A 355 -13.18 21.57 -10.21
C THR A 355 -13.01 21.12 -8.76
N GLN A 356 -12.10 21.78 -8.04
CA GLN A 356 -11.88 21.52 -6.62
C GLN A 356 -13.14 21.88 -5.82
N VAL A 357 -13.44 21.06 -4.81
CA VAL A 357 -14.47 21.32 -3.80
C VAL A 357 -13.77 21.64 -2.49
N ASN A 358 -14.05 22.83 -1.94
CA ASN A 358 -13.47 23.31 -0.69
C ASN A 358 -14.41 23.02 0.48
#